data_d770c1e80b42f22757a78b8ecea5f7a9
#
_entry.id   d770c1e80b42f22757a78b8ecea5f7a9
#
_cell.length_a   1.000
_cell.length_b   1.000
_cell.length_c   1.000
_cell.angle_alpha   90.00
_cell.angle_beta   90.00
_cell.angle_gamma   90.00
#
_symmetry.space_group_name_H-M   'P 1'
#
loop_
_entity.id
_entity.type
_entity.pdbx_description
1 polymer ?
#
loop_
_entity_poly.entity_id
_entity_poly.type
_entity_poly.pdbx_seq_one_letter_code
_entity_poly.pdbx_strand_id
1 'polypeptide(L)'
;TAPVKTPSCQREYNGPYKDLCLPVVAKTDFEFNDYIVDTKATAKVWRYAPTAADKHKGRKGKINHNYHPKPDHLRQQFLYRELFNKECLLLYASAWDNHTSDLGDHVGHLETLIQAFKSIEHILGIAKTKEDVVRMFPLTFDNWRWRYSPGAEAFARKIWHTAWK
;
A
#
# COMPACT_ATOMS: atom_id res chain seq x y z
N THR A 1 -33.52 -2.24 11.18
CA THR A 1 -32.16 -2.07 10.62
C THR A 1 -31.59 -0.79 11.18
N ALA A 2 -30.49 -0.87 11.95
CA ALA A 2 -29.79 0.30 12.43
C ALA A 2 -29.31 1.14 11.25
N PRO A 3 -29.37 2.48 11.31
CA PRO A 3 -28.89 3.30 10.23
C PRO A 3 -27.41 3.02 10.00
N VAL A 4 -27.05 2.75 8.76
CA VAL A 4 -25.65 2.61 8.36
C VAL A 4 -24.99 3.97 8.58
N LYS A 5 -24.09 4.05 9.56
CA LYS A 5 -23.37 5.29 9.82
C LYS A 5 -22.47 5.58 8.63
N THR A 6 -22.52 6.82 8.17
CA THR A 6 -21.63 7.29 7.10
C THR A 6 -20.18 7.17 7.54
N PRO A 7 -19.32 6.50 6.77
CA PRO A 7 -17.91 6.42 7.12
C PRO A 7 -17.24 7.78 7.03
N SER A 8 -16.23 8.04 7.85
CA SER A 8 -15.31 9.12 7.59
C SER A 8 -14.35 8.71 6.46
N CYS A 9 -14.17 9.60 5.50
CA CYS A 9 -13.26 9.39 4.40
C CYS A 9 -11.87 9.96 4.72
N GLN A 10 -10.82 9.21 4.39
CA GLN A 10 -9.45 9.68 4.36
C GLN A 10 -8.94 10.27 5.69
N ARG A 11 -9.19 9.58 6.80
CA ARG A 11 -8.52 9.93 8.06
C ARG A 11 -7.03 9.73 7.94
N GLU A 12 -6.26 10.73 8.35
CA GLU A 12 -4.81 10.71 8.37
C GLU A 12 -4.30 10.53 9.80
N TYR A 13 -3.31 9.67 9.95
CA TYR A 13 -2.43 9.59 11.10
C TYR A 13 -1.09 10.19 10.71
N ASN A 14 -0.58 11.08 11.52
CA ASN A 14 0.77 11.63 11.38
C ASN A 14 1.37 11.79 12.78
N GLY A 15 2.30 10.92 13.13
CA GLY A 15 2.82 10.93 14.50
C GLY A 15 3.86 9.85 14.77
N PRO A 16 4.34 9.82 16.02
CA PRO A 16 5.32 8.82 16.46
C PRO A 16 4.72 7.42 16.43
N TYR A 17 5.56 6.45 16.13
CA TYR A 17 5.16 5.05 16.17
C TYR A 17 6.29 4.17 16.69
N LYS A 18 6.04 3.50 17.81
CA LYS A 18 7.03 2.67 18.52
C LYS A 18 8.33 3.45 18.78
N ASP A 19 9.47 2.83 18.53
CA ASP A 19 10.82 3.36 18.70
C ASP A 19 11.39 4.00 17.40
N LEU A 20 10.54 4.32 16.43
CA LEU A 20 10.96 5.02 15.22
C LEU A 20 11.26 6.50 15.52
N CYS A 21 12.36 7.01 14.96
CA CYS A 21 12.76 8.41 15.09
C CYS A 21 11.97 9.33 14.18
N LEU A 22 11.49 8.80 13.05
CA LEU A 22 10.68 9.53 12.08
C LEU A 22 9.19 9.27 12.28
N PRO A 23 8.35 10.29 12.09
CA PRO A 23 6.90 10.10 12.19
C PRO A 23 6.39 9.18 11.09
N VAL A 24 5.44 8.33 11.44
CA VAL A 24 4.71 7.53 10.46
C VAL A 24 3.51 8.30 9.97
N VAL A 25 3.32 8.32 8.66
CA VAL A 25 2.13 8.88 8.02
C VAL A 25 1.32 7.75 7.43
N ALA A 26 0.05 7.65 7.82
CA ALA A 26 -0.88 6.67 7.32
C ALA A 26 -2.22 7.33 6.98
N LYS A 27 -2.83 6.96 5.87
CA LYS A 27 -4.09 7.54 5.41
C LYS A 27 -5.04 6.43 5.02
N THR A 28 -6.19 6.37 5.70
CA THR A 28 -7.23 5.38 5.43
C THR A 28 -8.14 5.83 4.29
N ASP A 29 -8.73 4.88 3.55
CA ASP A 29 -9.75 5.21 2.55
C ASP A 29 -11.09 5.49 3.24
N PHE A 30 -11.58 4.53 4.03
CA PHE A 30 -12.84 4.65 4.76
C PHE A 30 -12.67 4.15 6.18
N GLU A 31 -13.13 4.95 7.15
CA GLU A 31 -13.14 4.59 8.56
C GLU A 31 -14.57 4.55 9.08
N PHE A 32 -14.92 3.42 9.67
CA PHE A 32 -16.14 3.19 10.42
C PHE A 32 -15.84 3.18 11.93
N ASN A 33 -16.85 2.99 12.76
CA ASN A 33 -16.64 3.00 14.22
C ASN A 33 -15.67 1.89 14.65
N ASP A 34 -15.84 0.68 14.13
CA ASP A 34 -15.18 -0.52 14.62
C ASP A 34 -14.17 -1.09 13.61
N TYR A 35 -14.17 -0.60 12.39
CA TYR A 35 -13.30 -1.11 11.34
C TYR A 35 -12.90 -0.05 10.31
N ILE A 36 -11.82 -0.35 9.60
CA ILE A 36 -11.30 0.41 8.47
C ILE A 36 -11.49 -0.44 7.21
N VAL A 37 -11.91 0.18 6.12
CA VAL A 37 -11.92 -0.44 4.80
C VAL A 37 -10.92 0.28 3.91
N ASP A 38 -9.98 -0.48 3.39
CA ASP A 38 -9.03 -0.01 2.39
C ASP A 38 -9.37 -0.63 1.04
N THR A 39 -9.50 0.22 0.03
CA THR A 39 -9.96 -0.20 -1.28
C THR A 39 -8.81 -0.33 -2.26
N LYS A 40 -8.78 -1.44 -2.98
CA LYS A 40 -7.78 -1.69 -4.03
C LYS A 40 -8.49 -1.93 -5.35
N ALA A 41 -8.36 -0.98 -6.26
CA ALA A 41 -8.84 -1.17 -7.63
C ALA A 41 -7.97 -2.21 -8.35
N THR A 42 -8.60 -3.18 -8.97
CA THR A 42 -7.88 -4.20 -9.72
C THR A 42 -8.67 -4.64 -10.95
N ALA A 43 -7.99 -4.69 -12.07
CA ALA A 43 -8.62 -5.03 -13.33
C ALA A 43 -8.70 -6.55 -13.62
N LYS A 44 -7.88 -7.38 -12.91
CA LYS A 44 -7.63 -8.73 -13.44
C LYS A 44 -7.56 -9.86 -12.41
N VAL A 45 -7.68 -9.60 -11.12
CA VAL A 45 -7.03 -10.50 -10.17
C VAL A 45 -7.85 -11.72 -9.79
N TRP A 46 -9.15 -11.70 -9.89
CA TRP A 46 -9.99 -12.83 -9.46
C TRP A 46 -10.97 -13.35 -10.49
N ARG A 47 -11.03 -12.73 -11.66
CA ARG A 47 -11.87 -13.25 -12.74
C ARG A 47 -11.04 -13.96 -13.79
N TYR A 48 -11.36 -15.21 -14.00
CA TYR A 48 -11.01 -15.90 -15.22
C TYR A 48 -11.68 -15.16 -16.40
N ALA A 49 -10.86 -14.51 -17.21
CA ALA A 49 -11.37 -13.95 -18.47
C ALA A 49 -11.77 -15.13 -19.37
N PRO A 50 -13.04 -15.24 -19.79
CA PRO A 50 -13.43 -16.34 -20.65
C PRO A 50 -12.64 -16.29 -21.95
N THR A 51 -12.07 -17.41 -22.34
CA THR A 51 -11.43 -17.57 -23.65
C THR A 51 -12.46 -17.39 -24.77
N ALA A 52 -12.01 -17.17 -26.00
CA ALA A 52 -12.93 -17.13 -27.15
C ALA A 52 -13.79 -18.38 -27.23
N ALA A 53 -13.24 -19.55 -26.91
CA ALA A 53 -13.98 -20.83 -26.87
C ALA A 53 -15.02 -20.86 -25.73
N ASP A 54 -14.76 -20.26 -24.60
CA ASP A 54 -15.70 -20.17 -23.47
C ASP A 54 -16.87 -19.22 -23.83
N LYS A 55 -16.58 -18.10 -24.50
CA LYS A 55 -17.60 -17.17 -24.99
C LYS A 55 -18.54 -17.84 -25.99
N HIS A 56 -17.98 -18.65 -26.88
CA HIS A 56 -18.76 -19.41 -27.85
C HIS A 56 -19.71 -20.43 -27.20
N LYS A 57 -19.35 -20.93 -26.02
CA LYS A 57 -20.16 -21.87 -25.23
C LYS A 57 -21.07 -21.18 -24.22
N GLY A 58 -21.19 -19.85 -24.26
CA GLY A 58 -21.98 -19.06 -23.29
C GLY A 58 -21.49 -19.13 -21.87
N ARG A 59 -20.25 -19.56 -21.63
CA ARG A 59 -19.66 -19.66 -20.28
C ARG A 59 -19.30 -18.28 -19.75
N LYS A 60 -19.85 -17.94 -18.58
CA LYS A 60 -19.46 -16.74 -17.84
C LYS A 60 -18.11 -16.98 -17.18
N GLY A 61 -17.28 -15.93 -17.09
CA GLY A 61 -16.03 -15.98 -16.33
C GLY A 61 -16.26 -16.40 -14.86
N LYS A 62 -15.31 -17.14 -14.29
CA LYS A 62 -15.35 -17.57 -12.89
C LYS A 62 -14.56 -16.63 -12.02
N ILE A 63 -15.03 -16.41 -10.80
CA ILE A 63 -14.25 -15.72 -9.75
C ILE A 63 -13.12 -16.65 -9.31
N ASN A 64 -11.93 -16.13 -9.21
CA ASN A 64 -10.81 -16.87 -8.62
C ASN A 64 -10.93 -16.81 -7.09
N HIS A 65 -11.47 -17.85 -6.49
CA HIS A 65 -11.63 -17.96 -5.03
C HIS A 65 -10.30 -18.14 -4.29
N ASN A 66 -9.20 -18.40 -5.01
CA ASN A 66 -7.85 -18.57 -4.43
C ASN A 66 -7.04 -17.26 -4.48
N TYR A 67 -7.71 -16.12 -4.54
CA TYR A 67 -7.01 -14.84 -4.51
C TYR A 67 -6.40 -14.60 -3.12
N HIS A 68 -5.09 -14.39 -3.12
CA HIS A 68 -4.36 -13.97 -1.93
C HIS A 68 -4.01 -12.49 -2.03
N PRO A 69 -4.26 -11.70 -0.97
CA PRO A 69 -3.83 -10.31 -0.93
C PRO A 69 -2.32 -10.19 -1.14
N LYS A 70 -1.90 -9.12 -1.81
CA LYS A 70 -0.48 -8.83 -1.97
C LYS A 70 0.15 -8.55 -0.60
N PRO A 71 1.38 -9.02 -0.35
CA PRO A 71 2.07 -8.77 0.92
C PRO A 71 2.12 -7.30 1.32
N ASP A 72 2.31 -6.39 0.36
CA ASP A 72 2.35 -4.95 0.63
C ASP A 72 1.00 -4.39 1.10
N HIS A 73 -0.10 -4.90 0.55
CA HIS A 73 -1.43 -4.53 1.01
C HIS A 73 -1.68 -5.04 2.44
N LEU A 74 -1.25 -6.27 2.75
CA LEU A 74 -1.36 -6.82 4.10
C LEU A 74 -0.54 -5.99 5.10
N ARG A 75 0.72 -5.67 4.79
CA ARG A 75 1.58 -4.83 5.66
C ARG A 75 0.93 -3.49 5.97
N GLN A 76 0.33 -2.85 4.97
CA GLN A 76 -0.39 -1.59 5.15
C GLN A 76 -1.57 -1.76 6.12
N GLN A 77 -2.35 -2.82 5.98
CA GLN A 77 -3.52 -3.07 6.84
C GLN A 77 -3.13 -3.40 8.27
N PHE A 78 -2.07 -4.17 8.48
CA PHE A 78 -1.56 -4.43 9.83
C PHE A 78 -1.08 -3.16 10.50
N LEU A 79 -0.45 -2.24 9.76
CA LEU A 79 -0.09 -0.92 10.26
C LEU A 79 -1.33 -0.11 10.66
N TYR A 80 -2.35 -0.08 9.82
CA TYR A 80 -3.59 0.63 10.12
C TYR A 80 -4.28 0.07 11.36
N ARG A 81 -4.37 -1.25 11.48
CA ARG A 81 -4.91 -1.91 12.66
C ARG A 81 -4.22 -1.47 13.95
N GLU A 82 -2.90 -1.39 13.94
CA GLU A 82 -2.11 -0.90 15.09
C GLU A 82 -2.33 0.60 15.36
N LEU A 83 -2.25 1.45 14.33
CA LEU A 83 -2.31 2.90 14.50
C LEU A 83 -3.70 3.39 14.94
N PHE A 84 -4.75 2.77 14.46
CA PHE A 84 -6.12 3.20 14.70
C PHE A 84 -6.86 2.33 15.73
N ASN A 85 -6.25 1.23 16.16
CA ASN A 85 -6.86 0.23 17.07
C ASN A 85 -8.24 -0.23 16.57
N LYS A 86 -8.32 -0.60 15.30
CA LYS A 86 -9.55 -1.05 14.61
C LYS A 86 -9.27 -2.23 13.73
N GLU A 87 -10.29 -3.07 13.52
CA GLU A 87 -10.19 -4.12 12.51
C GLU A 87 -10.06 -3.54 11.11
N CYS A 88 -9.37 -4.23 10.23
CA CYS A 88 -9.14 -3.78 8.86
C CYS A 88 -9.64 -4.81 7.85
N LEU A 89 -10.33 -4.31 6.83
CA LEU A 89 -10.82 -5.10 5.71
C LEU A 89 -10.20 -4.58 4.42
N LEU A 90 -9.67 -5.48 3.62
CA LEU A 90 -9.25 -5.20 2.25
C LEU A 90 -10.42 -5.45 1.30
N LEU A 91 -10.86 -4.41 0.64
CA LEU A 91 -11.86 -4.50 -0.41
C LEU A 91 -11.20 -4.39 -1.78
N TYR A 92 -11.14 -5.48 -2.49
CA TYR A 92 -10.74 -5.48 -3.89
C TYR A 92 -11.95 -5.24 -4.77
N ALA A 93 -11.93 -4.17 -5.55
CA ALA A 93 -13.01 -3.81 -6.44
C ALA A 93 -12.57 -3.82 -7.90
N SER A 94 -13.41 -4.34 -8.77
CA SER A 94 -13.29 -4.27 -10.23
C SER A 94 -14.56 -3.66 -10.82
N ALA A 95 -14.57 -3.40 -12.11
CA ALA A 95 -15.77 -2.90 -12.80
C ALA A 95 -16.97 -3.88 -12.75
N TRP A 96 -16.75 -5.14 -12.36
CA TRP A 96 -17.76 -6.20 -12.45
C TRP A 96 -18.05 -6.90 -11.13
N ASP A 97 -17.12 -6.78 -10.15
CA ASP A 97 -17.24 -7.51 -8.89
C ASP A 97 -16.38 -6.93 -7.79
N ASN A 98 -16.63 -7.37 -6.58
CA ASN A 98 -15.82 -7.05 -5.40
C ASN A 98 -15.51 -8.31 -4.61
N HIS A 99 -14.42 -8.27 -3.87
CA HIS A 99 -14.00 -9.32 -2.96
C HIS A 99 -13.44 -8.68 -1.69
N THR A 100 -13.96 -9.09 -0.55
CA THR A 100 -13.45 -8.66 0.75
C THR A 100 -12.52 -9.74 1.30
N SER A 101 -11.37 -9.33 1.76
CA SER A 101 -10.41 -10.18 2.46
C SER A 101 -10.20 -9.62 3.86
N ASP A 102 -10.32 -10.47 4.87
CA ASP A 102 -9.82 -10.18 6.21
C ASP A 102 -8.29 -10.35 6.25
N LEU A 103 -7.69 -9.91 7.34
CA LEU A 103 -6.23 -10.00 7.48
C LEU A 103 -5.76 -11.41 7.85
N GLY A 104 -6.64 -12.23 8.42
CA GLY A 104 -6.25 -13.52 8.97
C GLY A 104 -5.08 -13.43 9.96
N ASP A 105 -4.46 -14.56 10.24
CA ASP A 105 -3.31 -14.68 11.15
C ASP A 105 -1.97 -14.53 10.40
N HIS A 106 -1.83 -13.48 9.60
CA HIS A 106 -0.58 -13.20 8.88
C HIS A 106 0.47 -12.57 9.82
N VAL A 107 0.94 -13.35 10.78
CA VAL A 107 2.05 -12.97 11.68
C VAL A 107 3.29 -12.67 10.87
N GLY A 108 4.02 -11.62 11.23
CA GLY A 108 5.29 -11.25 10.61
C GLY A 108 5.22 -10.14 9.55
N HIS A 109 4.04 -9.79 9.05
CA HIS A 109 3.91 -8.69 8.09
C HIS A 109 4.21 -7.32 8.71
N LEU A 110 3.73 -7.09 9.92
CA LEU A 110 3.97 -5.84 10.65
C LEU A 110 5.44 -5.72 11.05
N GLU A 111 6.03 -6.77 11.59
CA GLU A 111 7.45 -6.82 11.95
C GLU A 111 8.34 -6.55 10.73
N THR A 112 8.04 -7.15 9.60
CA THR A 112 8.76 -6.90 8.34
C THR A 112 8.67 -5.42 7.93
N LEU A 113 7.51 -4.78 8.09
CA LEU A 113 7.34 -3.37 7.80
C LEU A 113 8.14 -2.49 8.76
N ILE A 114 8.12 -2.79 10.06
CA ILE A 114 8.90 -2.07 11.08
C ILE A 114 10.39 -2.19 10.78
N GLN A 115 10.89 -3.37 10.43
CA GLN A 115 12.29 -3.55 10.04
C GLN A 115 12.65 -2.74 8.79
N ALA A 116 11.76 -2.64 7.82
CA ALA A 116 11.95 -1.79 6.65
C ALA A 116 12.04 -0.31 7.04
N PHE A 117 11.21 0.17 7.95
CA PHE A 117 11.27 1.54 8.47
C PHE A 117 12.59 1.80 9.20
N LYS A 118 13.01 0.91 10.09
CA LYS A 118 14.32 1.02 10.80
C LYS A 118 15.50 1.02 9.84
N SER A 119 15.43 0.24 8.77
CA SER A 119 16.47 0.24 7.73
C SER A 119 16.53 1.58 7.00
N ILE A 120 15.38 2.19 6.70
CA ILE A 120 15.31 3.53 6.09
C ILE A 120 15.89 4.57 7.05
N GLU A 121 15.53 4.55 8.33
CA GLU A 121 16.07 5.46 9.34
C GLU A 121 17.58 5.33 9.48
N HIS A 122 18.09 4.10 9.47
CA HIS A 122 19.53 3.86 9.51
C HIS A 122 20.25 4.49 8.31
N ILE A 123 19.71 4.28 7.09
CA ILE A 123 20.25 4.88 5.86
C ILE A 123 20.21 6.41 5.94
N LEU A 124 19.10 6.99 6.40
CA LEU A 124 18.97 8.44 6.54
C LEU A 124 19.90 9.00 7.63
N GLY A 125 20.14 8.24 8.69
CA GLY A 125 21.09 8.62 9.75
C GLY A 125 22.55 8.65 9.30
N ILE A 126 22.92 7.90 8.27
CA ILE A 126 24.27 7.90 7.67
C ILE A 126 24.44 9.09 6.70
N ALA A 127 23.36 9.51 6.04
CA ALA A 127 23.39 10.61 5.08
C ALA A 127 23.70 11.94 5.77
N LYS A 128 24.69 12.65 5.27
CA LYS A 128 25.09 13.99 5.77
C LYS A 128 24.46 15.12 4.96
N THR A 129 24.11 14.83 3.73
CA THR A 129 23.58 15.81 2.76
C THR A 129 22.36 15.23 2.03
N LYS A 130 21.59 16.10 1.39
CA LYS A 130 20.48 15.68 0.50
C LYS A 130 20.98 14.84 -0.66
N GLU A 131 22.17 15.14 -1.17
CA GLU A 131 22.86 14.42 -2.22
C GLU A 131 23.18 12.99 -1.79
N ASP A 132 23.60 12.78 -0.54
CA ASP A 132 23.86 11.44 -0.02
C ASP A 132 22.58 10.61 0.01
N VAL A 133 21.46 11.18 0.47
CA VAL A 133 20.16 10.51 0.44
C VAL A 133 19.81 10.06 -0.99
N VAL A 134 19.97 10.95 -1.96
CA VAL A 134 19.68 10.60 -3.37
C VAL A 134 20.58 9.47 -3.87
N ARG A 135 21.86 9.48 -3.52
CA ARG A 135 22.81 8.42 -3.92
C ARG A 135 22.52 7.07 -3.27
N MET A 136 21.99 7.06 -2.04
CA MET A 136 21.60 5.85 -1.34
C MET A 136 20.34 5.20 -1.90
N PHE A 137 19.46 5.99 -2.54
CA PHE A 137 18.23 5.52 -3.15
C PHE A 137 18.28 5.69 -4.67
N PRO A 138 18.66 4.67 -5.42
CA PRO A 138 18.81 4.77 -6.86
C PRO A 138 17.52 5.21 -7.56
N LEU A 139 17.65 6.10 -8.53
CA LEU A 139 16.55 6.53 -9.38
C LEU A 139 16.27 5.41 -10.39
N THR A 140 15.38 4.51 -10.07
CA THR A 140 14.84 3.55 -11.04
C THR A 140 13.59 4.13 -11.69
N PHE A 141 13.32 3.75 -12.94
CA PHE A 141 12.15 4.24 -13.69
C PHE A 141 10.83 3.97 -12.97
N ASP A 142 10.77 2.94 -12.16
CA ASP A 142 9.59 2.53 -11.40
C ASP A 142 9.61 3.02 -9.93
N ASN A 143 10.61 3.82 -9.55
CA ASN A 143 10.69 4.29 -8.18
C ASN A 143 9.71 5.45 -7.94
N TRP A 144 8.49 5.09 -7.58
CA TRP A 144 7.42 6.02 -7.21
C TRP A 144 7.82 7.01 -6.10
N ARG A 145 8.80 6.69 -5.26
CA ARG A 145 9.27 7.56 -4.17
C ARG A 145 9.78 8.91 -4.66
N TRP A 146 10.40 8.93 -5.82
CA TRP A 146 10.91 10.18 -6.41
C TRP A 146 9.83 10.97 -7.16
N ARG A 147 8.74 10.33 -7.54
CA ARG A 147 7.61 10.97 -8.25
C ARG A 147 6.66 11.72 -7.33
N TYR A 148 6.86 11.64 -6.01
CA TYR A 148 5.99 12.28 -5.03
C TYR A 148 6.05 13.81 -5.08
N SER A 149 7.15 14.38 -5.53
CA SER A 149 7.34 15.82 -5.66
C SER A 149 8.15 16.10 -6.94
N PRO A 150 7.63 16.97 -7.84
CA PRO A 150 8.38 17.36 -9.03
C PRO A 150 9.76 17.94 -8.71
N GLY A 151 9.87 18.67 -7.59
CA GLY A 151 11.17 19.19 -7.12
C GLY A 151 12.13 18.10 -6.69
N ALA A 152 11.66 17.09 -5.97
CA ALA A 152 12.49 15.96 -5.54
C ALA A 152 12.95 15.12 -6.75
N GLU A 153 12.06 14.88 -7.71
CA GLU A 153 12.40 14.17 -8.94
C GLU A 153 13.46 14.93 -9.76
N ALA A 154 13.26 16.23 -9.97
CA ALA A 154 14.22 17.07 -10.71
C ALA A 154 15.59 17.08 -10.03
N PHE A 155 15.63 17.19 -8.70
CA PHE A 155 16.86 17.14 -7.92
C PHE A 155 17.56 15.77 -8.03
N ALA A 156 16.83 14.69 -7.89
CA ALA A 156 17.35 13.33 -8.02
C ALA A 156 17.92 13.09 -9.45
N ARG A 157 17.20 13.48 -10.49
CA ARG A 157 17.66 13.38 -11.87
C ARG A 157 18.96 14.14 -12.10
N LYS A 158 19.10 15.35 -11.55
CA LYS A 158 20.33 16.15 -11.66
C LYS A 158 21.54 15.41 -11.07
N ILE A 159 21.39 14.82 -9.90
CA ILE A 159 22.47 14.09 -9.20
C ILE A 159 22.85 12.82 -9.95
N TRP A 160 21.89 12.02 -10.38
CA TRP A 160 22.14 10.77 -11.07
C TRP A 160 22.71 10.98 -12.48
N HIS A 161 22.27 12.00 -13.20
CA HIS A 161 22.88 12.36 -14.48
C HIS A 161 24.35 12.78 -14.34
N THR A 162 24.71 13.41 -13.24
CA THR A 162 26.11 13.80 -12.98
C THR A 162 26.98 12.60 -12.62
N ALA A 163 26.40 11.55 -12.03
CA ALA A 163 27.12 10.33 -11.66
C ALA A 163 27.35 9.36 -12.85
N TRP A 164 26.65 9.54 -13.97
CA TRP A 164 26.71 8.65 -15.14
C TRP A 164 27.56 9.24 -16.29
N LYS A 165 28.26 10.32 -16.04
CA LYS A 165 29.30 10.87 -16.92
C LYS A 165 30.66 10.29 -16.52
#